data_cd4ee7e475ffeb21f81ed24509d802c0
#
_entry.id   cd4ee7e475ffeb21f81ed24509d802c0
#
_cell.length_a   1.000
_cell.length_b   1.000
_cell.length_c   1.000
_cell.angle_alpha   90.00
_cell.angle_beta   90.00
_cell.angle_gamma   90.00
#
_symmetry.space_group_name_H-M   'P 1'
#
loop_
_entity.id
_entity.type
_entity.pdbx_description
1 polymer ?
#
loop_
_entity_poly.entity_id
_entity_poly.type
_entity_poly.pdbx_seq_one_letter_code
_entity_poly.pdbx_strand_id
1 'polypeptide(L)'
;MAAPVIRKLLVLGAGKVGSTVADMVAEYHRLPVTLADRQHAPHEPDDRLVTHAVLDVEDAAALAAALARHDVVINALPFFLAARVAAAARAAGIHYFDLTEDVAATTAIRALALDANAVLMPQSGLAPGVIGMLGAHLAGRFDELCDLHLRVGALSRHATNGLRYNFTWSIDGLINEYCHPCAAIVQGQPVSVQPLEGHESLVLDGDSYEAFNTSGGLGTLCETLAGRVRNLDYKTLRYPGHRDAMALLLNDLKLAERRDLLRQVLEHAVPHSREDVVIVFASASGLRGGRLEQETRMARIQGGRLRGVDRTAIELATAAGVVGVFELLRTGRLPSRGFVGQEHVALDDFLATRVGSCYAALGEPGTGAAPASLHRGATFAHTWPPQARRRARKEPQA
;
A
#
# COMPACT_ATOMS: atom_id res chain seq x y z
N MET A 1 13.15 -21.09 11.49
CA MET A 1 12.82 -20.75 12.91
C MET A 1 11.43 -21.30 13.21
N ALA A 2 11.08 -21.56 14.48
CA ALA A 2 9.71 -21.99 14.78
C ALA A 2 8.74 -20.84 14.53
N ALA A 3 7.61 -21.12 13.89
CA ALA A 3 6.57 -20.15 13.63
C ALA A 3 5.93 -19.68 14.95
N PRO A 4 5.64 -18.39 15.13
CA PRO A 4 4.99 -17.91 16.35
C PRO A 4 3.54 -18.44 16.42
N VAL A 5 3.10 -18.75 17.64
CA VAL A 5 1.73 -19.17 17.90
C VAL A 5 0.87 -17.91 18.07
N ILE A 6 0.09 -17.57 17.05
CA ILE A 6 -0.80 -16.40 17.06
C ILE A 6 -2.24 -16.89 17.19
N ARG A 7 -2.93 -16.48 18.25
CA ARG A 7 -4.30 -16.87 18.59
C ARG A 7 -5.31 -15.74 18.47
N LYS A 8 -4.86 -14.49 18.71
CA LYS A 8 -5.70 -13.29 18.70
C LYS A 8 -5.00 -12.13 18.05
N LEU A 9 -5.70 -11.43 17.19
CA LEU A 9 -5.22 -10.27 16.47
C LEU A 9 -6.03 -9.03 16.84
N LEU A 10 -5.35 -7.91 17.08
CA LEU A 10 -5.95 -6.60 17.27
C LEU A 10 -5.75 -5.78 15.99
N VAL A 11 -6.82 -5.22 15.46
CA VAL A 11 -6.76 -4.20 14.40
C VAL A 11 -7.17 -2.87 15.05
N LEU A 12 -6.33 -1.86 14.92
CA LEU A 12 -6.59 -0.50 15.37
C LEU A 12 -6.98 0.37 14.19
N GLY A 13 -8.14 1.03 14.29
CA GLY A 13 -8.75 1.81 13.22
C GLY A 13 -9.81 1.02 12.46
N ALA A 14 -11.09 1.32 12.72
CA ALA A 14 -12.25 0.70 12.08
C ALA A 14 -12.68 1.44 10.79
N GLY A 15 -11.74 2.15 10.15
CA GLY A 15 -11.93 2.76 8.84
C GLY A 15 -11.98 1.71 7.71
N LYS A 16 -12.03 2.19 6.47
CA LYS A 16 -12.15 1.36 5.26
C LYS A 16 -11.10 0.24 5.20
N VAL A 17 -9.82 0.58 5.39
CA VAL A 17 -8.73 -0.40 5.30
C VAL A 17 -8.72 -1.33 6.52
N GLY A 18 -8.82 -0.80 7.74
CA GLY A 18 -8.80 -1.64 8.95
C GLY A 18 -9.95 -2.64 9.01
N SER A 19 -11.16 -2.24 8.62
CA SER A 19 -12.29 -3.17 8.49
C SER A 19 -12.02 -4.26 7.45
N THR A 20 -11.40 -3.90 6.31
CA THR A 20 -11.04 -4.86 5.26
C THR A 20 -9.96 -5.84 5.75
N VAL A 21 -8.97 -5.37 6.52
CA VAL A 21 -7.96 -6.22 7.17
C VAL A 21 -8.62 -7.22 8.12
N ALA A 22 -9.52 -6.74 8.99
CA ALA A 22 -10.23 -7.61 9.92
C ALA A 22 -11.04 -8.69 9.20
N ASP A 23 -11.76 -8.31 8.15
CA ASP A 23 -12.53 -9.24 7.31
C ASP A 23 -11.63 -10.25 6.59
N MET A 24 -10.50 -9.83 6.02
CA MET A 24 -9.55 -10.73 5.36
C MET A 24 -8.96 -11.75 6.35
N VAL A 25 -8.56 -11.31 7.54
CA VAL A 25 -8.03 -12.22 8.56
C VAL A 25 -9.11 -13.21 9.00
N ALA A 26 -10.33 -12.75 9.25
CA ALA A 26 -11.44 -13.61 9.62
C ALA A 26 -11.78 -14.63 8.52
N GLU A 27 -11.83 -14.20 7.25
CA GLU A 27 -12.19 -15.05 6.12
C GLU A 27 -11.12 -16.09 5.81
N TYR A 28 -9.87 -15.65 5.66
CA TYR A 28 -8.82 -16.52 5.14
C TYR A 28 -8.05 -17.27 6.24
N HIS A 29 -8.00 -16.71 7.46
CA HIS A 29 -7.22 -17.31 8.55
C HIS A 29 -8.07 -17.90 9.66
N ARG A 30 -9.39 -17.65 9.67
CA ARG A 30 -10.32 -18.09 10.73
C ARG A 30 -9.83 -17.72 12.14
N LEU A 31 -9.16 -16.60 12.24
CA LEU A 31 -8.58 -16.10 13.49
C LEU A 31 -9.51 -15.08 14.14
N PRO A 32 -9.74 -15.14 15.47
CA PRO A 32 -10.45 -14.10 16.19
C PRO A 32 -9.74 -12.75 16.07
N VAL A 33 -10.46 -11.73 15.64
CA VAL A 33 -9.98 -10.36 15.46
C VAL A 33 -10.77 -9.43 16.37
N THR A 34 -10.07 -8.57 17.13
CA THR A 34 -10.66 -7.41 17.76
C THR A 34 -10.41 -6.21 16.87
N LEU A 35 -11.48 -5.61 16.33
CA LEU A 35 -11.41 -4.36 15.57
C LEU A 35 -11.76 -3.21 16.51
N ALA A 36 -10.79 -2.35 16.80
CA ALA A 36 -10.93 -1.29 17.78
C ALA A 36 -10.77 0.10 17.16
N ASP A 37 -11.63 1.02 17.58
CA ASP A 37 -11.60 2.42 17.16
C ASP A 37 -12.08 3.31 18.32
N ARG A 38 -11.76 4.60 18.25
CA ARG A 38 -12.24 5.60 19.19
C ARG A 38 -13.77 5.76 19.15
N GLN A 39 -14.35 5.59 17.97
CA GLN A 39 -15.79 5.60 17.75
C GLN A 39 -16.32 4.18 17.58
N HIS A 40 -17.55 3.96 18.03
CA HIS A 40 -18.19 2.67 17.82
C HIS A 40 -18.45 2.46 16.32
N ALA A 41 -17.81 1.47 15.72
CA ALA A 41 -18.15 1.08 14.35
C ALA A 41 -19.52 0.38 14.34
N PRO A 42 -20.34 0.57 13.27
CA PRO A 42 -21.57 -0.20 13.10
C PRO A 42 -21.23 -1.70 13.15
N HIS A 43 -21.84 -2.41 14.08
CA HIS A 43 -21.61 -3.85 14.28
C HIS A 43 -22.65 -4.63 13.46
N GLU A 44 -22.18 -5.59 12.69
CA GLU A 44 -23.05 -6.66 12.20
C GLU A 44 -23.19 -7.72 13.31
N PRO A 45 -24.43 -8.00 13.80
CA PRO A 45 -24.64 -8.68 15.08
C PRO A 45 -24.19 -10.14 15.17
N ASP A 46 -23.74 -10.75 14.07
CA ASP A 46 -23.55 -12.22 14.00
C ASP A 46 -22.15 -12.69 13.61
N ASP A 47 -21.16 -11.81 13.70
CA ASP A 47 -19.78 -12.17 13.37
C ASP A 47 -19.03 -12.72 14.59
N ARG A 48 -18.89 -14.05 14.65
CA ARG A 48 -18.16 -14.71 15.74
C ARG A 48 -16.64 -14.51 15.68
N LEU A 49 -16.10 -14.04 14.56
CA LEU A 49 -14.66 -13.90 14.33
C LEU A 49 -14.18 -12.45 14.45
N VAL A 50 -15.04 -11.45 14.16
CA VAL A 50 -14.70 -10.04 14.30
C VAL A 50 -15.53 -9.44 15.44
N THR A 51 -14.86 -9.02 16.51
CA THR A 51 -15.48 -8.32 17.62
C THR A 51 -15.07 -6.86 17.61
N HIS A 52 -16.04 -5.96 17.83
CA HIS A 52 -15.79 -4.52 17.88
C HIS A 52 -15.52 -4.06 19.30
N ALA A 53 -14.56 -3.14 19.46
CA ALA A 53 -14.24 -2.53 20.74
C ALA A 53 -14.07 -1.01 20.60
N VAL A 54 -14.47 -0.27 21.61
CA VAL A 54 -14.15 1.16 21.72
C VAL A 54 -12.81 1.28 22.43
N LEU A 55 -11.84 1.94 21.78
CA LEU A 55 -10.51 2.13 22.32
C LEU A 55 -9.93 3.47 21.82
N ASP A 56 -9.60 4.34 22.75
CA ASP A 56 -8.77 5.51 22.46
C ASP A 56 -7.30 5.13 22.67
N VAL A 57 -6.50 5.14 21.60
CA VAL A 57 -5.07 4.82 21.66
C VAL A 57 -4.24 5.92 22.31
N GLU A 58 -4.83 7.10 22.55
CA GLU A 58 -4.20 8.18 23.31
C GLU A 58 -4.26 7.91 24.82
N ASP A 59 -5.20 7.08 25.29
CA ASP A 59 -5.20 6.52 26.65
C ASP A 59 -4.19 5.36 26.72
N ALA A 60 -3.03 5.65 27.29
CA ALA A 60 -1.93 4.69 27.37
C ALA A 60 -2.27 3.44 28.20
N ALA A 61 -3.11 3.57 29.25
CA ALA A 61 -3.50 2.44 30.07
C ALA A 61 -4.48 1.52 29.34
N ALA A 62 -5.47 2.10 28.64
CA ALA A 62 -6.42 1.36 27.82
C ALA A 62 -5.70 0.64 26.66
N LEU A 63 -4.77 1.32 25.97
CA LEU A 63 -3.98 0.72 24.89
C LEU A 63 -3.15 -0.44 25.42
N ALA A 64 -2.40 -0.28 26.52
CA ALA A 64 -1.60 -1.35 27.12
C ALA A 64 -2.46 -2.55 27.52
N ALA A 65 -3.61 -2.32 28.14
CA ALA A 65 -4.55 -3.38 28.52
C ALA A 65 -5.13 -4.12 27.30
N ALA A 66 -5.37 -3.42 26.20
CA ALA A 66 -5.80 -4.05 24.94
C ALA A 66 -4.68 -4.91 24.34
N LEU A 67 -3.46 -4.38 24.21
CA LEU A 67 -2.33 -5.08 23.64
C LEU A 67 -1.96 -6.35 24.44
N ALA A 68 -2.01 -6.31 25.77
CA ALA A 68 -1.72 -7.45 26.64
C ALA A 68 -2.62 -8.70 26.41
N ARG A 69 -3.74 -8.55 25.71
CA ARG A 69 -4.69 -9.64 25.41
C ARG A 69 -4.56 -10.21 24.00
N HIS A 70 -3.61 -9.70 23.21
CA HIS A 70 -3.42 -10.07 21.82
C HIS A 70 -1.96 -10.46 21.54
N ASP A 71 -1.74 -11.22 20.49
CA ASP A 71 -0.40 -11.67 20.08
C ASP A 71 0.19 -10.77 18.97
N VAL A 72 -0.68 -10.09 18.23
CA VAL A 72 -0.34 -9.21 17.11
C VAL A 72 -1.25 -8.00 17.10
N VAL A 73 -0.69 -6.85 16.75
CA VAL A 73 -1.46 -5.66 16.41
C VAL A 73 -1.17 -5.24 14.97
N ILE A 74 -2.23 -4.97 14.19
CA ILE A 74 -2.17 -4.29 12.89
C ILE A 74 -2.75 -2.90 13.09
N ASN A 75 -1.91 -1.88 12.90
CA ASN A 75 -2.27 -0.49 13.07
C ASN A 75 -2.70 0.14 11.73
N ALA A 76 -3.98 0.42 11.57
CA ALA A 76 -4.56 1.12 10.43
C ALA A 76 -5.08 2.54 10.79
N LEU A 77 -4.54 3.12 11.86
CA LEU A 77 -4.79 4.49 12.28
C LEU A 77 -3.95 5.50 11.46
N PRO A 78 -4.25 6.80 11.54
CA PRO A 78 -3.43 7.83 10.91
C PRO A 78 -1.95 7.74 11.30
N PHE A 79 -1.06 8.09 10.37
CA PHE A 79 0.39 7.91 10.46
C PHE A 79 1.02 8.51 11.72
N PHE A 80 0.51 9.65 12.22
CA PHE A 80 1.04 10.32 13.42
C PHE A 80 0.83 9.54 14.73
N LEU A 81 0.00 8.49 14.74
CA LEU A 81 -0.18 7.58 15.87
C LEU A 81 0.71 6.33 15.78
N ALA A 82 1.37 6.08 14.65
CA ALA A 82 2.11 4.86 14.38
C ALA A 82 3.22 4.59 15.41
N ALA A 83 4.08 5.58 15.67
CA ALA A 83 5.20 5.43 16.62
C ALA A 83 4.71 5.15 18.06
N ARG A 84 3.58 5.76 18.48
CA ARG A 84 2.97 5.53 19.79
C ARG A 84 2.51 4.08 19.94
N VAL A 85 1.78 3.58 18.95
CA VAL A 85 1.25 2.21 18.99
C VAL A 85 2.39 1.20 18.92
N ALA A 86 3.40 1.44 18.08
CA ALA A 86 4.59 0.58 17.97
C ALA A 86 5.38 0.50 19.30
N ALA A 87 5.54 1.63 19.99
CA ALA A 87 6.20 1.66 21.31
C ALA A 87 5.42 0.84 22.35
N ALA A 88 4.10 0.97 22.38
CA ALA A 88 3.24 0.20 23.26
C ALA A 88 3.25 -1.31 22.91
N ALA A 89 3.25 -1.67 21.63
CA ALA A 89 3.35 -3.06 21.17
C ALA A 89 4.70 -3.68 21.54
N ARG A 90 5.81 -2.94 21.38
CA ARG A 90 7.14 -3.36 21.85
C ARG A 90 7.14 -3.63 23.36
N ALA A 91 6.59 -2.72 24.14
CA ALA A 91 6.50 -2.87 25.59
C ALA A 91 5.67 -4.08 26.03
N ALA A 92 4.60 -4.39 25.26
CA ALA A 92 3.77 -5.57 25.46
C ALA A 92 4.42 -6.88 24.93
N GLY A 93 5.50 -6.78 24.16
CA GLY A 93 6.19 -7.93 23.58
C GLY A 93 5.41 -8.61 22.43
N ILE A 94 4.50 -7.91 21.75
CA ILE A 94 3.67 -8.44 20.68
C ILE A 94 4.16 -7.94 19.31
N HIS A 95 3.79 -8.68 18.25
CA HIS A 95 4.14 -8.30 16.89
C HIS A 95 3.33 -7.08 16.43
N TYR A 96 3.98 -6.19 15.69
CA TYR A 96 3.42 -4.94 15.17
C TYR A 96 3.54 -4.86 13.66
N PHE A 97 2.45 -4.49 13.01
CA PHE A 97 2.39 -4.13 11.59
C PHE A 97 1.65 -2.82 11.42
N ASP A 98 2.00 -2.03 10.42
CA ASP A 98 1.22 -0.85 10.02
C ASP A 98 1.28 -0.61 8.50
N LEU A 99 0.63 0.45 8.07
CA LEU A 99 0.45 0.86 6.68
C LEU A 99 1.04 2.24 6.42
N THR A 100 1.85 2.77 7.36
CA THR A 100 2.31 4.17 7.31
C THR A 100 3.24 4.43 6.14
N GLU A 101 3.04 5.54 5.45
CA GLU A 101 3.95 6.11 4.47
C GLU A 101 4.95 7.09 5.09
N ASP A 102 4.77 7.46 6.36
CA ASP A 102 5.55 8.50 7.02
C ASP A 102 6.97 8.03 7.37
N VAL A 103 7.97 8.77 6.88
CA VAL A 103 9.39 8.45 7.04
C VAL A 103 9.84 8.62 8.50
N ALA A 104 9.34 9.65 9.19
CA ALA A 104 9.73 9.92 10.59
C ALA A 104 9.17 8.83 11.52
N ALA A 105 7.92 8.41 11.32
CA ALA A 105 7.32 7.30 12.05
C ALA A 105 8.10 6.01 11.82
N THR A 106 8.47 5.68 10.58
CA THR A 106 9.25 4.49 10.24
C THR A 106 10.63 4.50 10.91
N THR A 107 11.31 5.66 10.91
CA THR A 107 12.61 5.80 11.58
C THR A 107 12.49 5.56 13.08
N ALA A 108 11.46 6.09 13.73
CA ALA A 108 11.18 5.87 15.15
C ALA A 108 10.90 4.38 15.44
N ILE A 109 10.08 3.72 14.61
CA ILE A 109 9.74 2.29 14.76
C ILE A 109 10.98 1.42 14.58
N ARG A 110 11.87 1.74 13.63
CA ARG A 110 13.13 1.03 13.43
C ARG A 110 14.02 1.10 14.68
N ALA A 111 14.13 2.28 15.30
CA ALA A 111 14.88 2.43 16.54
C ALA A 111 14.28 1.59 17.68
N LEU A 112 12.96 1.51 17.79
CA LEU A 112 12.27 0.65 18.75
C LEU A 112 12.53 -0.84 18.52
N ALA A 113 12.81 -1.25 17.30
CA ALA A 113 12.96 -2.65 16.92
C ALA A 113 14.34 -3.24 17.26
N LEU A 114 15.35 -2.42 17.58
CA LEU A 114 16.73 -2.88 17.84
C LEU A 114 16.82 -3.97 18.91
N ASP A 115 16.03 -3.84 19.99
CA ASP A 115 16.00 -4.79 21.11
C ASP A 115 14.62 -5.45 21.27
N ALA A 116 13.80 -5.46 20.22
CA ALA A 116 12.47 -6.02 20.29
C ALA A 116 12.49 -7.55 20.28
N ASN A 117 11.71 -8.18 21.14
CA ASN A 117 11.51 -9.63 21.17
C ASN A 117 10.41 -10.10 20.19
N ALA A 118 9.76 -9.17 19.50
CA ALA A 118 8.74 -9.39 18.52
C ALA A 118 9.10 -8.66 17.21
N VAL A 119 8.42 -8.97 16.14
CA VAL A 119 8.56 -8.26 14.85
C VAL A 119 7.91 -6.89 14.94
N LEU A 120 8.61 -5.86 14.49
CA LEU A 120 8.06 -4.56 14.17
C LEU A 120 8.24 -4.33 12.66
N MET A 121 7.16 -4.41 11.90
CA MET A 121 7.15 -4.27 10.45
C MET A 121 6.19 -3.16 10.04
N PRO A 122 6.64 -1.90 9.99
CA PRO A 122 5.86 -0.81 9.40
C PRO A 122 5.82 -0.95 7.88
N GLN A 123 5.06 -0.07 7.23
CA GLN A 123 5.07 0.06 5.76
C GLN A 123 4.66 -1.22 5.03
N SER A 124 3.65 -1.93 5.55
CA SER A 124 3.22 -3.23 5.05
C SER A 124 2.00 -3.16 4.11
N GLY A 125 1.71 -1.99 3.55
CA GLY A 125 0.57 -1.78 2.65
C GLY A 125 0.86 -2.10 1.18
N LEU A 126 0.33 -1.24 0.31
CA LEU A 126 0.55 -1.28 -1.14
C LEU A 126 1.84 -0.52 -1.51
N ALA A 127 1.90 0.77 -1.15
CA ALA A 127 3.00 1.68 -1.36
C ALA A 127 3.04 2.72 -0.22
N PRO A 128 3.95 2.55 0.74
CA PRO A 128 4.99 1.51 0.84
C PRO A 128 4.40 0.12 1.17
N GLY A 129 5.12 -0.93 0.76
CA GLY A 129 4.73 -2.33 1.00
C GLY A 129 5.02 -3.21 -0.21
N VAL A 130 3.99 -3.72 -0.86
CA VAL A 130 4.13 -4.66 -1.99
C VAL A 130 4.99 -4.10 -3.12
N ILE A 131 4.94 -2.79 -3.39
CA ILE A 131 5.81 -2.17 -4.40
C ILE A 131 7.30 -2.29 -4.05
N GLY A 132 7.66 -2.24 -2.77
CA GLY A 132 9.03 -2.44 -2.31
C GLY A 132 9.48 -3.90 -2.44
N MET A 133 8.58 -4.86 -2.16
CA MET A 133 8.84 -6.29 -2.40
C MET A 133 9.10 -6.54 -3.88
N LEU A 134 8.29 -5.97 -4.76
CA LEU A 134 8.46 -6.06 -6.21
C LEU A 134 9.77 -5.41 -6.66
N GLY A 135 10.10 -4.24 -6.13
CA GLY A 135 11.36 -3.54 -6.43
C GLY A 135 12.57 -4.37 -6.04
N ALA A 136 12.58 -4.95 -4.84
CA ALA A 136 13.65 -5.83 -4.38
C ALA A 136 13.76 -7.12 -5.20
N HIS A 137 12.62 -7.72 -5.56
CA HIS A 137 12.58 -8.90 -6.44
C HIS A 137 13.22 -8.60 -7.80
N LEU A 138 12.82 -7.51 -8.46
CA LEU A 138 13.39 -7.12 -9.74
C LEU A 138 14.87 -6.76 -9.63
N ALA A 139 15.28 -6.05 -8.58
CA ALA A 139 16.68 -5.71 -8.33
C ALA A 139 17.56 -6.96 -8.21
N GLY A 140 17.07 -8.02 -7.58
CA GLY A 140 17.78 -9.29 -7.42
C GLY A 140 17.94 -10.12 -8.71
N ARG A 141 17.32 -9.70 -9.82
CA ARG A 141 17.37 -10.44 -11.09
C ARG A 141 18.51 -10.03 -12.00
N PHE A 142 19.24 -8.98 -11.66
CA PHE A 142 20.35 -8.44 -12.45
C PHE A 142 21.67 -8.62 -11.71
N ASP A 143 22.72 -8.95 -12.46
CA ASP A 143 24.09 -9.01 -11.94
C ASP A 143 24.57 -7.60 -11.57
N GLU A 144 24.18 -6.60 -12.39
CA GLU A 144 24.42 -5.18 -12.18
C GLU A 144 23.14 -4.42 -12.51
N LEU A 145 22.50 -3.84 -11.49
CA LEU A 145 21.27 -3.07 -11.64
C LEU A 145 21.61 -1.64 -12.07
N CYS A 146 21.07 -1.20 -13.21
CA CYS A 146 21.22 0.18 -13.68
C CYS A 146 20.09 1.05 -13.16
N ASP A 147 18.86 0.77 -13.55
CA ASP A 147 17.71 1.62 -13.23
C ASP A 147 16.56 0.79 -12.66
N LEU A 148 15.88 1.33 -11.66
CA LEU A 148 14.67 0.76 -11.07
C LEU A 148 13.62 1.85 -10.88
N HIS A 149 12.51 1.71 -11.58
CA HIS A 149 11.41 2.66 -11.60
C HIS A 149 10.13 2.02 -11.07
N LEU A 150 9.59 2.57 -9.99
CA LEU A 150 8.39 2.07 -9.33
C LEU A 150 7.25 3.06 -9.48
N ARG A 151 6.07 2.58 -9.91
CA ARG A 151 4.90 3.40 -10.18
C ARG A 151 3.65 2.77 -9.57
N VAL A 152 2.90 3.54 -8.78
CA VAL A 152 1.64 3.07 -8.20
C VAL A 152 0.57 4.15 -8.38
N GLY A 153 -0.62 3.76 -8.75
CA GLY A 153 -1.78 4.64 -8.81
C GLY A 153 -3.01 4.01 -8.18
N ALA A 154 -3.67 4.76 -7.29
CA ALA A 154 -5.03 4.50 -6.88
C ALA A 154 -5.92 5.56 -7.55
N LEU A 155 -6.73 5.14 -8.50
CA LEU A 155 -7.41 6.01 -9.45
C LEU A 155 -8.92 5.73 -9.43
N SER A 156 -9.75 6.76 -9.30
CA SER A 156 -11.16 6.56 -9.56
C SER A 156 -11.38 6.27 -11.05
N ARG A 157 -12.28 5.33 -11.38
CA ARG A 157 -12.55 4.98 -12.79
C ARG A 157 -13.12 6.14 -13.59
N HIS A 158 -13.88 7.01 -12.94
CA HIS A 158 -14.63 8.09 -13.55
C HIS A 158 -14.41 9.42 -12.80
N ALA A 159 -13.21 10.00 -12.96
CA ALA A 159 -12.93 11.34 -12.44
C ALA A 159 -13.47 12.38 -13.43
N THR A 160 -14.56 13.07 -13.06
CA THR A 160 -15.26 14.04 -13.92
C THR A 160 -14.95 15.50 -13.59
N ASN A 161 -14.22 15.75 -12.49
CA ASN A 161 -13.85 17.10 -12.07
C ASN A 161 -12.52 17.58 -12.70
N GLY A 162 -12.22 18.87 -12.54
CA GLY A 162 -11.00 19.48 -13.07
C GLY A 162 -9.69 18.93 -12.49
N LEU A 163 -9.73 18.40 -11.26
CA LEU A 163 -8.62 17.69 -10.66
C LEU A 163 -8.34 16.32 -11.28
N ARG A 164 -9.23 15.80 -12.12
CA ARG A 164 -9.14 14.44 -12.66
C ARG A 164 -8.96 13.38 -11.56
N TYR A 165 -9.57 13.62 -10.39
CA TYR A 165 -9.42 12.80 -9.20
C TYR A 165 -10.70 12.77 -8.35
N ASN A 166 -11.05 11.61 -7.82
CA ASN A 166 -12.02 11.45 -6.74
C ASN A 166 -11.34 10.68 -5.61
N PHE A 167 -11.70 10.99 -4.37
CA PHE A 167 -11.10 10.31 -3.23
C PHE A 167 -11.57 8.86 -3.13
N THR A 168 -10.61 7.97 -3.08
CA THR A 168 -10.83 6.54 -2.80
C THR A 168 -10.21 6.14 -1.46
N TRP A 169 -9.30 6.95 -0.94
CA TRP A 169 -8.55 6.74 0.31
C TRP A 169 -8.39 8.05 1.10
N SER A 170 -7.41 8.14 2.00
CA SER A 170 -7.21 9.24 2.94
C SER A 170 -6.78 10.55 2.27
N ILE A 171 -7.49 11.64 2.57
CA ILE A 171 -7.12 13.01 2.15
C ILE A 171 -5.82 13.44 2.85
N ASP A 172 -5.69 13.14 4.15
CA ASP A 172 -4.49 13.48 4.92
C ASP A 172 -3.25 12.75 4.39
N GLY A 173 -3.40 11.48 4.00
CA GLY A 173 -2.33 10.71 3.34
C GLY A 173 -1.91 11.34 2.01
N LEU A 174 -2.88 11.71 1.16
CA LEU A 174 -2.58 12.38 -0.12
C LEU A 174 -1.84 13.70 0.10
N ILE A 175 -2.28 14.54 1.05
CA ILE A 175 -1.62 15.80 1.37
C ILE A 175 -0.20 15.53 1.89
N ASN A 176 -0.03 14.51 2.74
CA ASN A 176 1.26 14.12 3.27
C ASN A 176 2.25 13.73 2.16
N GLU A 177 1.82 12.87 1.23
CA GLU A 177 2.63 12.45 0.09
C GLU A 177 3.05 13.61 -0.83
N TYR A 178 2.18 14.62 -1.01
CA TYR A 178 2.40 15.73 -1.95
C TYR A 178 3.14 16.91 -1.34
N CYS A 179 3.36 16.93 -0.02
CA CYS A 179 3.97 18.04 0.70
C CYS A 179 5.32 17.71 1.35
N HIS A 180 5.83 16.49 1.16
CA HIS A 180 7.12 16.11 1.74
C HIS A 180 8.14 15.75 0.66
N PRO A 181 9.44 16.01 0.92
CA PRO A 181 10.52 15.58 0.05
C PRO A 181 10.50 14.07 -0.21
N CYS A 182 10.88 13.66 -1.40
CA CYS A 182 10.84 12.28 -1.87
C CYS A 182 12.27 11.71 -1.91
N ALA A 183 12.47 10.52 -1.37
CA ALA A 183 13.73 9.81 -1.50
C ALA A 183 13.90 9.27 -2.93
N ALA A 184 15.12 9.34 -3.47
CA ALA A 184 15.50 8.75 -4.74
C ALA A 184 17.00 8.40 -4.73
N ILE A 185 17.46 7.63 -5.71
CA ILE A 185 18.89 7.47 -6.02
C ILE A 185 19.09 7.97 -7.45
N VAL A 186 20.04 8.88 -7.62
CA VAL A 186 20.44 9.43 -8.93
C VAL A 186 21.94 9.27 -9.10
N GLN A 187 22.35 8.61 -10.17
CA GLN A 187 23.76 8.31 -10.46
C GLN A 187 24.47 7.62 -9.28
N GLY A 188 23.78 6.70 -8.63
CA GLY A 188 24.31 5.92 -7.49
C GLY A 188 24.28 6.65 -6.14
N GLN A 189 23.84 7.90 -6.09
CA GLN A 189 23.81 8.71 -4.87
C GLN A 189 22.39 8.89 -4.35
N PRO A 190 22.13 8.62 -3.07
CA PRO A 190 20.87 8.98 -2.43
C PRO A 190 20.66 10.50 -2.49
N VAL A 191 19.49 10.91 -2.95
CA VAL A 191 19.09 12.32 -3.08
C VAL A 191 17.68 12.54 -2.57
N SER A 192 17.37 13.79 -2.25
CA SER A 192 16.03 14.24 -1.97
C SER A 192 15.51 15.05 -3.16
N VAL A 193 14.38 14.65 -3.72
CA VAL A 193 13.72 15.33 -4.84
C VAL A 193 12.39 15.93 -4.38
N GLN A 194 11.92 16.96 -5.09
CA GLN A 194 10.67 17.63 -4.71
C GLN A 194 9.45 16.81 -5.14
N PRO A 195 8.38 16.81 -4.33
CA PRO A 195 7.09 16.27 -4.74
C PRO A 195 6.54 17.05 -5.95
N LEU A 196 5.67 16.43 -6.73
CA LEU A 196 5.07 16.94 -7.96
C LEU A 196 6.07 17.19 -9.12
N GLU A 197 7.37 17.05 -8.90
CA GLU A 197 8.40 17.13 -9.94
C GLU A 197 8.66 15.77 -10.60
N GLY A 198 9.57 15.76 -11.57
CA GLY A 198 9.90 14.56 -12.31
C GLY A 198 8.75 14.03 -13.16
N HIS A 199 7.89 14.93 -13.66
CA HIS A 199 6.74 14.60 -14.48
C HIS A 199 7.11 13.77 -15.69
N GLU A 200 6.36 12.68 -15.93
CA GLU A 200 6.46 11.84 -17.10
C GLU A 200 5.06 11.44 -17.60
N SER A 201 4.92 11.24 -18.88
CA SER A 201 3.71 10.70 -19.51
C SER A 201 3.95 9.26 -19.92
N LEU A 202 3.01 8.36 -19.64
CA LEU A 202 3.12 6.96 -20.00
C LEU A 202 1.78 6.40 -20.45
N VAL A 203 1.84 5.35 -21.27
CA VAL A 203 0.66 4.61 -21.72
C VAL A 203 0.77 3.18 -21.17
N LEU A 204 -0.22 2.74 -20.41
CA LEU A 204 -0.31 1.39 -19.87
C LEU A 204 -1.62 0.77 -20.34
N ASP A 205 -1.54 -0.38 -21.03
CA ASP A 205 -2.70 -1.08 -21.61
C ASP A 205 -3.61 -0.19 -22.47
N GLY A 206 -3.05 0.81 -23.15
CA GLY A 206 -3.80 1.73 -24.01
C GLY A 206 -4.39 2.96 -23.31
N ASP A 207 -4.33 3.03 -21.98
CA ASP A 207 -4.75 4.19 -21.20
C ASP A 207 -3.57 5.14 -20.95
N SER A 208 -3.81 6.45 -21.06
CA SER A 208 -2.80 7.49 -20.80
C SER A 208 -2.78 7.87 -19.33
N TYR A 209 -1.59 7.95 -18.77
CA TYR A 209 -1.33 8.37 -17.40
C TYR A 209 -0.21 9.41 -17.37
N GLU A 210 -0.16 10.14 -16.28
CA GLU A 210 1.00 10.90 -15.87
C GLU A 210 1.56 10.33 -14.57
N ALA A 211 2.86 10.46 -14.37
CA ALA A 211 3.50 10.12 -13.11
C ALA A 211 4.42 11.24 -12.65
N PHE A 212 4.52 11.40 -11.33
CA PHE A 212 5.37 12.41 -10.70
C PHE A 212 5.74 11.99 -9.28
N ASN A 213 6.79 12.60 -8.74
CA ASN A 213 7.32 12.27 -7.42
C ASN A 213 6.30 12.49 -6.31
N THR A 214 6.16 11.49 -5.43
CA THR A 214 5.45 11.59 -4.14
C THR A 214 6.26 10.91 -3.05
N SER A 215 6.14 11.37 -1.81
CA SER A 215 6.92 10.86 -0.69
C SER A 215 6.41 9.49 -0.19
N GLY A 216 7.26 8.79 0.53
CA GLY A 216 6.92 7.59 1.30
C GLY A 216 6.94 6.27 0.53
N GLY A 217 6.63 6.26 -0.77
CA GLY A 217 6.39 5.04 -1.53
C GLY A 217 7.57 4.06 -1.63
N LEU A 218 8.82 4.53 -1.56
CA LEU A 218 10.00 3.66 -1.55
C LEU A 218 10.25 2.96 -0.21
N GLY A 219 9.65 3.44 0.87
CA GLY A 219 9.95 2.91 2.18
C GLY A 219 11.45 2.96 2.49
N THR A 220 12.02 1.81 2.87
CA THR A 220 13.45 1.64 3.18
C THR A 220 14.31 1.23 1.99
N LEU A 221 13.73 1.10 0.79
CA LEU A 221 14.40 0.54 -0.38
C LEU A 221 15.58 1.38 -0.86
N CYS A 222 15.53 2.73 -0.70
CA CYS A 222 16.66 3.60 -1.01
C CYS A 222 17.90 3.27 -0.19
N GLU A 223 17.72 2.95 1.09
CA GLU A 223 18.84 2.60 1.97
C GLU A 223 19.43 1.24 1.57
N THR A 224 18.57 0.28 1.30
CA THR A 224 18.96 -1.10 0.93
C THR A 224 19.68 -1.15 -0.43
N LEU A 225 19.30 -0.30 -1.38
CA LEU A 225 19.88 -0.28 -2.73
C LEU A 225 20.93 0.82 -2.94
N ALA A 226 21.26 1.61 -1.91
CA ALA A 226 22.34 2.60 -2.00
C ALA A 226 23.65 1.94 -2.44
N GLY A 227 24.30 2.51 -3.46
CA GLY A 227 25.52 1.97 -4.05
C GLY A 227 25.33 0.70 -4.90
N ARG A 228 24.11 0.21 -5.08
CA ARG A 228 23.78 -1.01 -5.84
C ARG A 228 22.94 -0.74 -7.10
N VAL A 229 22.40 0.46 -7.24
CA VAL A 229 21.60 0.89 -8.38
C VAL A 229 22.06 2.27 -8.82
N ARG A 230 22.07 2.53 -10.12
CA ARG A 230 22.39 3.84 -10.66
C ARG A 230 21.26 4.84 -10.43
N ASN A 231 20.03 4.46 -10.78
CA ASN A 231 18.86 5.30 -10.55
C ASN A 231 17.72 4.48 -9.93
N LEU A 232 17.09 5.04 -8.90
CA LEU A 232 15.90 4.50 -8.25
C LEU A 232 14.93 5.64 -7.96
N ASP A 233 13.71 5.50 -8.43
CA ASP A 233 12.64 6.43 -8.12
C ASP A 233 11.28 5.75 -7.92
N TYR A 234 10.43 6.43 -7.18
CA TYR A 234 9.02 6.12 -7.03
C TYR A 234 8.19 7.32 -7.47
N LYS A 235 7.15 7.07 -8.28
CA LYS A 235 6.18 8.08 -8.66
C LYS A 235 4.76 7.56 -8.53
N THR A 236 3.86 8.45 -8.18
CA THR A 236 2.43 8.13 -8.21
C THR A 236 1.90 8.26 -9.64
N LEU A 237 0.96 7.36 -10.02
CA LEU A 237 0.24 7.44 -11.29
C LEU A 237 -1.07 8.21 -11.10
N ARG A 238 -1.35 9.13 -12.02
CA ARG A 238 -2.61 9.88 -12.08
C ARG A 238 -3.08 10.04 -13.53
N TYR A 239 -4.31 10.49 -13.72
CA TYR A 239 -4.80 10.89 -15.05
C TYR A 239 -4.17 12.23 -15.46
N PRO A 240 -3.89 12.43 -16.77
CA PRO A 240 -3.23 13.64 -17.26
C PRO A 240 -3.94 14.93 -16.84
N GLY A 241 -3.18 15.88 -16.28
CA GLY A 241 -3.65 17.18 -15.80
C GLY A 241 -3.87 17.27 -14.29
N HIS A 242 -3.83 16.15 -13.55
CA HIS A 242 -3.95 16.17 -12.08
C HIS A 242 -2.75 16.88 -11.43
N ARG A 243 -1.54 16.57 -11.88
CA ARG A 243 -0.29 17.16 -11.37
C ARG A 243 -0.31 18.69 -11.45
N ASP A 244 -0.71 19.24 -12.59
CA ASP A 244 -0.70 20.70 -12.80
C ASP A 244 -1.75 21.39 -11.93
N ALA A 245 -2.94 20.78 -11.79
CA ALA A 245 -3.97 21.27 -10.89
C ALA A 245 -3.53 21.25 -9.42
N MET A 246 -2.83 20.20 -8.98
CA MET A 246 -2.29 20.13 -7.62
C MET A 246 -1.11 21.08 -7.42
N ALA A 247 -0.26 21.29 -8.42
CA ALA A 247 0.83 22.26 -8.36
C ALA A 247 0.28 23.69 -8.22
N LEU A 248 -0.77 24.06 -8.93
CA LEU A 248 -1.47 25.34 -8.75
C LEU A 248 -1.94 25.51 -7.30
N LEU A 249 -2.59 24.51 -6.72
CA LEU A 249 -3.09 24.58 -5.35
C LEU A 249 -1.95 24.70 -4.32
N LEU A 250 -0.97 23.83 -4.43
CA LEU A 250 0.07 23.67 -3.42
C LEU A 250 1.14 24.78 -3.51
N ASN A 251 1.61 25.09 -4.72
CA ASN A 251 2.74 25.97 -4.95
C ASN A 251 2.29 27.41 -5.21
N ASP A 252 1.42 27.65 -6.22
CA ASP A 252 1.05 29.01 -6.62
C ASP A 252 0.10 29.65 -5.63
N LEU A 253 -0.91 28.89 -5.14
CA LEU A 253 -1.82 29.34 -4.08
C LEU A 253 -1.26 29.12 -2.66
N LYS A 254 -0.06 28.52 -2.54
CA LYS A 254 0.67 28.29 -1.28
C LYS A 254 -0.10 27.49 -0.22
N LEU A 255 -1.04 26.63 -0.66
CA LEU A 255 -1.82 25.82 0.27
C LEU A 255 -0.99 24.70 0.94
N ALA A 256 0.22 24.41 0.45
CA ALA A 256 1.17 23.55 1.16
C ALA A 256 1.54 24.08 2.56
N GLU A 257 1.51 25.42 2.75
CA GLU A 257 1.75 26.11 4.03
C GLU A 257 0.50 26.13 4.93
N ARG A 258 -0.69 25.84 4.37
CA ARG A 258 -1.99 25.87 5.03
C ARG A 258 -2.76 24.56 4.80
N ARG A 259 -2.17 23.46 5.29
CA ARG A 259 -2.69 22.10 5.08
C ARG A 259 -4.11 21.91 5.62
N ASP A 260 -4.46 22.59 6.69
CA ASP A 260 -5.81 22.67 7.26
C ASP A 260 -6.84 23.20 6.25
N LEU A 261 -6.48 24.31 5.58
CA LEU A 261 -7.32 24.92 4.55
C LEU A 261 -7.37 24.05 3.29
N LEU A 262 -6.23 23.51 2.85
CA LEU A 262 -6.17 22.58 1.71
C LEU A 262 -7.10 21.40 1.94
N ARG A 263 -7.04 20.78 3.13
CA ARG A 263 -7.92 19.67 3.49
C ARG A 263 -9.39 20.05 3.38
N GLN A 264 -9.79 21.20 3.95
CA GLN A 264 -11.17 21.68 3.88
C GLN A 264 -11.63 21.91 2.42
N VAL A 265 -10.78 22.51 1.59
CA VAL A 265 -11.06 22.72 0.16
C VAL A 265 -11.25 21.38 -0.56
N LEU A 266 -10.36 20.42 -0.32
CA LEU A 266 -10.43 19.12 -0.96
C LEU A 266 -11.65 18.31 -0.49
N GLU A 267 -11.94 18.30 0.82
CA GLU A 267 -13.13 17.62 1.37
C GLU A 267 -14.43 18.20 0.84
N HIS A 268 -14.48 19.53 0.63
CA HIS A 268 -15.68 20.21 0.11
C HIS A 268 -15.87 19.97 -1.40
N ALA A 269 -14.77 20.01 -2.16
CA ALA A 269 -14.86 20.12 -3.63
C ALA A 269 -14.70 18.78 -4.36
N VAL A 270 -13.99 17.81 -3.77
CA VAL A 270 -13.66 16.55 -4.44
C VAL A 270 -14.51 15.42 -3.93
N PRO A 271 -15.32 14.79 -4.79
CA PRO A 271 -16.20 13.71 -4.36
C PRO A 271 -15.41 12.44 -3.97
N HIS A 272 -15.99 11.65 -3.08
CA HIS A 272 -15.54 10.31 -2.80
C HIS A 272 -16.09 9.32 -3.85
N SER A 273 -15.27 8.34 -4.25
CA SER A 273 -15.67 7.26 -5.13
C SER A 273 -15.43 5.91 -4.48
N ARG A 274 -16.32 4.96 -4.76
CA ARG A 274 -16.13 3.53 -4.44
C ARG A 274 -15.72 2.72 -5.67
N GLU A 275 -15.66 3.34 -6.83
CA GLU A 275 -15.25 2.74 -8.10
C GLU A 275 -13.83 3.18 -8.42
N ASP A 276 -12.87 2.36 -8.10
CA ASP A 276 -11.46 2.62 -8.30
C ASP A 276 -10.75 1.46 -9.00
N VAL A 277 -9.52 1.75 -9.39
CA VAL A 277 -8.55 0.78 -9.87
C VAL A 277 -7.19 1.10 -9.24
N VAL A 278 -6.49 0.08 -8.81
CA VAL A 278 -5.09 0.21 -8.41
C VAL A 278 -4.20 -0.34 -9.52
N ILE A 279 -3.21 0.46 -9.90
CA ILE A 279 -2.19 0.08 -10.87
C ILE A 279 -0.86 0.01 -10.13
N VAL A 280 -0.18 -1.13 -10.26
CA VAL A 280 1.18 -1.36 -9.79
C VAL A 280 2.04 -1.62 -11.01
N PHE A 281 3.06 -0.82 -11.22
CA PHE A 281 3.99 -0.98 -12.33
C PHE A 281 5.43 -0.81 -11.83
N ALA A 282 6.32 -1.69 -12.27
CA ALA A 282 7.74 -1.57 -12.01
C ALA A 282 8.53 -1.92 -13.26
N SER A 283 9.61 -1.20 -13.50
CA SER A 283 10.57 -1.44 -14.58
C SER A 283 11.98 -1.43 -14.00
N ALA A 284 12.75 -2.47 -14.29
CA ALA A 284 14.16 -2.56 -13.94
C ALA A 284 14.99 -2.78 -15.20
N SER A 285 16.16 -2.14 -15.29
CA SER A 285 17.15 -2.37 -16.35
C SER A 285 18.53 -2.60 -15.76
N GLY A 286 19.32 -3.44 -16.42
CA GLY A 286 20.65 -3.77 -15.93
C GLY A 286 21.34 -4.86 -16.75
N LEU A 287 22.51 -5.29 -16.31
CA LEU A 287 23.22 -6.40 -16.92
C LEU A 287 22.78 -7.73 -16.31
N ARG A 288 22.53 -8.71 -17.19
CA ARG A 288 22.28 -10.11 -16.86
C ARG A 288 23.08 -11.00 -17.81
N GLY A 289 24.01 -11.77 -17.26
CA GLY A 289 24.94 -12.57 -18.08
C GLY A 289 25.73 -11.72 -19.08
N GLY A 290 26.09 -10.49 -18.72
CA GLY A 290 26.82 -9.54 -19.57
C GLY A 290 25.99 -8.86 -20.67
N ARG A 291 24.67 -9.06 -20.71
CA ARG A 291 23.75 -8.40 -21.66
C ARG A 291 22.89 -7.36 -20.94
N LEU A 292 22.69 -6.22 -21.60
CA LEU A 292 21.75 -5.21 -21.10
C LEU A 292 20.32 -5.70 -21.36
N GLU A 293 19.56 -5.85 -20.31
CA GLU A 293 18.16 -6.30 -20.34
C GLU A 293 17.27 -5.34 -19.57
N GLN A 294 15.99 -5.36 -19.89
CA GLN A 294 14.94 -4.66 -19.16
C GLN A 294 13.83 -5.65 -18.82
N GLU A 295 13.34 -5.56 -17.59
CA GLU A 295 12.22 -6.36 -17.13
C GLU A 295 11.15 -5.46 -16.53
N THR A 296 9.90 -5.71 -16.88
CA THR A 296 8.75 -4.96 -16.35
C THR A 296 7.73 -5.91 -15.73
N ARG A 297 7.07 -5.43 -14.69
CA ARG A 297 5.92 -6.09 -14.07
C ARG A 297 4.79 -5.09 -13.90
N MET A 298 3.56 -5.56 -14.12
CA MET A 298 2.38 -4.74 -13.95
C MET A 298 1.23 -5.57 -13.39
N ALA A 299 0.49 -4.98 -12.46
CA ALA A 299 -0.79 -5.49 -12.01
C ALA A 299 -1.85 -4.38 -12.03
N ARG A 300 -3.06 -4.75 -12.42
CA ARG A 300 -4.24 -3.90 -12.38
C ARG A 300 -5.26 -4.56 -11.46
N ILE A 301 -5.45 -3.99 -10.28
CA ILE A 301 -6.30 -4.54 -9.22
C ILE A 301 -7.62 -3.80 -9.23
N GLN A 302 -8.72 -4.53 -9.11
CA GLN A 302 -10.06 -3.99 -9.07
C GLN A 302 -10.70 -4.24 -7.71
N GLY A 303 -11.73 -3.46 -7.39
CA GLY A 303 -12.59 -3.73 -6.26
C GLY A 303 -13.30 -5.09 -6.39
N GLY A 304 -13.75 -5.61 -5.28
CA GLY A 304 -14.40 -6.93 -5.23
C GLY A 304 -15.22 -7.09 -3.97
N ARG A 305 -15.85 -8.25 -3.80
CA ARG A 305 -16.69 -8.55 -2.66
C ARG A 305 -15.97 -9.43 -1.66
N LEU A 306 -15.92 -8.98 -0.40
CA LEU A 306 -15.33 -9.71 0.72
C LEU A 306 -16.36 -9.81 1.84
N ARG A 307 -16.67 -11.05 2.29
CA ARG A 307 -17.67 -11.33 3.34
C ARG A 307 -19.02 -10.63 3.14
N GLY A 308 -19.46 -10.56 1.87
CA GLY A 308 -20.73 -9.90 1.53
C GLY A 308 -20.67 -8.38 1.35
N VAL A 309 -19.55 -7.74 1.68
CA VAL A 309 -19.34 -6.28 1.55
C VAL A 309 -18.53 -5.97 0.30
N ASP A 310 -18.97 -4.98 -0.48
CA ASP A 310 -18.20 -4.50 -1.63
C ASP A 310 -17.04 -3.65 -1.13
N ARG A 311 -15.81 -4.02 -1.54
CA ARG A 311 -14.55 -3.35 -1.20
C ARG A 311 -13.93 -2.73 -2.43
N THR A 312 -13.36 -1.54 -2.27
CA THR A 312 -12.64 -0.85 -3.34
C THR A 312 -11.31 -1.52 -3.65
N ALA A 313 -10.70 -1.20 -4.79
CA ALA A 313 -9.41 -1.75 -5.17
C ALA A 313 -8.31 -1.37 -4.16
N ILE A 314 -8.30 -0.11 -3.70
CA ILE A 314 -7.32 0.35 -2.71
C ILE A 314 -7.51 -0.32 -1.35
N GLU A 315 -8.77 -0.54 -0.91
CA GLU A 315 -9.07 -1.26 0.32
C GLU A 315 -8.52 -2.69 0.27
N LEU A 316 -8.79 -3.41 -0.84
CA LEU A 316 -8.33 -4.79 -1.01
C LEU A 316 -6.82 -4.88 -1.16
N ALA A 317 -6.22 -4.05 -2.02
CA ALA A 317 -4.79 -4.08 -2.26
C ALA A 317 -4.00 -3.75 -0.99
N THR A 318 -4.35 -2.69 -0.28
CA THR A 318 -3.65 -2.29 0.94
C THR A 318 -3.80 -3.34 2.05
N ALA A 319 -5.01 -3.85 2.25
CA ALA A 319 -5.25 -4.90 3.24
C ALA A 319 -4.53 -6.21 2.89
N ALA A 320 -4.52 -6.62 1.60
CA ALA A 320 -3.79 -7.80 1.16
C ALA A 320 -2.28 -7.70 1.40
N GLY A 321 -1.70 -6.50 1.27
CA GLY A 321 -0.29 -6.26 1.63
C GLY A 321 0.01 -6.69 3.05
N VAL A 322 -0.67 -6.11 4.02
CA VAL A 322 -0.40 -6.38 5.44
C VAL A 322 -0.85 -7.78 5.88
N VAL A 323 -1.97 -8.29 5.37
CA VAL A 323 -2.44 -9.64 5.71
C VAL A 323 -1.52 -10.71 5.13
N GLY A 324 -0.94 -10.47 3.94
CA GLY A 324 0.05 -11.37 3.35
C GLY A 324 1.32 -11.49 4.19
N VAL A 325 1.92 -10.37 4.61
CA VAL A 325 3.12 -10.44 5.47
C VAL A 325 2.79 -10.99 6.87
N PHE A 326 1.60 -10.72 7.40
CA PHE A 326 1.11 -11.37 8.61
C PHE A 326 1.03 -12.91 8.44
N GLU A 327 0.55 -13.41 7.29
CA GLU A 327 0.54 -14.85 6.99
C GLU A 327 1.95 -15.43 6.94
N LEU A 328 2.91 -14.70 6.34
CA LEU A 328 4.30 -15.12 6.30
C LEU A 328 4.93 -15.21 7.70
N LEU A 329 4.60 -14.27 8.60
CA LEU A 329 5.01 -14.39 10.01
C LEU A 329 4.43 -15.64 10.65
N ARG A 330 3.12 -15.89 10.50
CA ARG A 330 2.45 -17.08 11.07
C ARG A 330 3.01 -18.39 10.56
N THR A 331 3.50 -18.42 9.33
CA THR A 331 4.05 -19.63 8.70
C THR A 331 5.57 -19.77 8.89
N GLY A 332 6.18 -18.85 9.65
CA GLY A 332 7.63 -18.88 9.95
C GLY A 332 8.52 -18.51 8.77
N ARG A 333 7.97 -17.82 7.76
CA ARG A 333 8.69 -17.34 6.57
C ARG A 333 9.25 -15.91 6.75
N LEU A 334 8.99 -15.27 7.88
CA LEU A 334 9.62 -14.02 8.29
C LEU A 334 10.47 -14.24 9.53
N PRO A 335 11.44 -13.34 9.82
CA PRO A 335 12.10 -13.28 11.12
C PRO A 335 11.06 -13.24 12.24
N SER A 336 11.39 -13.79 13.40
CA SER A 336 10.44 -13.82 14.53
C SER A 336 10.55 -12.59 15.45
N ARG A 337 11.51 -11.68 15.21
CA ARG A 337 11.79 -10.49 16.03
C ARG A 337 12.57 -9.43 15.26
N GLY A 338 12.56 -8.21 15.76
CA GLY A 338 13.32 -7.08 15.23
C GLY A 338 12.58 -6.34 14.11
N PHE A 339 13.28 -5.44 13.45
CA PHE A 339 12.77 -4.71 12.30
C PHE A 339 12.74 -5.58 11.05
N VAL A 340 11.64 -5.56 10.34
CA VAL A 340 11.51 -6.20 9.02
C VAL A 340 11.10 -5.13 8.02
N GLY A 341 11.96 -4.86 7.03
CA GLY A 341 11.63 -4.00 5.89
C GLY A 341 10.86 -4.78 4.83
N GLN A 342 10.08 -4.10 4.03
CA GLN A 342 9.30 -4.69 2.95
C GLN A 342 10.18 -5.44 1.93
N GLU A 343 11.36 -4.92 1.64
CA GLU A 343 12.35 -5.52 0.73
C GLU A 343 12.98 -6.82 1.22
N HIS A 344 12.79 -7.17 2.48
CA HIS A 344 13.23 -8.47 3.04
C HIS A 344 12.21 -9.58 2.82
N VAL A 345 11.04 -9.26 2.28
CA VAL A 345 9.99 -10.22 1.95
C VAL A 345 10.20 -10.72 0.53
N ALA A 346 10.38 -12.03 0.34
CA ALA A 346 10.43 -12.61 -0.98
C ALA A 346 9.06 -12.45 -1.67
N LEU A 347 9.04 -11.84 -2.87
CA LEU A 347 7.81 -11.61 -3.62
C LEU A 347 7.05 -12.93 -3.90
N ASP A 348 7.76 -13.99 -4.27
CA ASP A 348 7.14 -15.29 -4.57
C ASP A 348 6.48 -15.90 -3.33
N ASP A 349 7.09 -15.75 -2.14
CA ASP A 349 6.49 -16.18 -0.88
C ASP A 349 5.24 -15.37 -0.56
N PHE A 350 5.26 -14.05 -0.80
CA PHE A 350 4.09 -13.19 -0.64
C PHE A 350 2.97 -13.58 -1.61
N LEU A 351 3.27 -13.76 -2.90
CA LEU A 351 2.29 -14.16 -3.92
C LEU A 351 1.68 -15.54 -3.64
N ALA A 352 2.41 -16.43 -2.96
CA ALA A 352 1.92 -17.75 -2.54
C ALA A 352 1.00 -17.70 -1.31
N THR A 353 0.86 -16.54 -0.63
CA THR A 353 -0.09 -16.39 0.47
C THR A 353 -1.54 -16.43 -0.02
N ARG A 354 -2.48 -16.66 0.89
CA ARG A 354 -3.93 -16.73 0.56
C ARG A 354 -4.46 -15.44 -0.06
N VAL A 355 -3.88 -14.30 0.31
CA VAL A 355 -4.26 -12.98 -0.21
C VAL A 355 -3.35 -12.49 -1.34
N GLY A 356 -2.23 -13.17 -1.57
CA GLY A 356 -1.27 -12.83 -2.64
C GLY A 356 -1.86 -12.87 -4.04
N SER A 357 -2.94 -13.64 -4.24
CA SER A 357 -3.69 -13.69 -5.51
C SER A 357 -4.22 -12.32 -5.94
N CYS A 358 -4.41 -11.37 -5.02
CA CYS A 358 -4.72 -9.98 -5.35
C CYS A 358 -3.66 -9.35 -6.28
N TYR A 359 -2.43 -9.84 -6.19
CA TYR A 359 -1.26 -9.37 -6.92
C TYR A 359 -0.69 -10.41 -7.89
N ALA A 360 -1.45 -11.45 -8.23
CA ALA A 360 -0.96 -12.58 -9.04
C ALA A 360 -0.30 -12.17 -10.36
N ALA A 361 -0.74 -11.08 -10.98
CA ALA A 361 -0.16 -10.56 -12.22
C ALA A 361 1.29 -10.04 -12.08
N LEU A 362 1.78 -9.84 -10.85
CA LEU A 362 3.18 -9.48 -10.59
C LEU A 362 4.13 -10.70 -10.64
N GLY A 363 3.59 -11.92 -10.58
CA GLY A 363 4.35 -13.15 -10.70
C GLY A 363 4.91 -13.37 -12.10
N GLU A 364 5.80 -14.38 -12.23
CA GLU A 364 6.32 -14.75 -13.54
C GLU A 364 5.24 -15.44 -14.40
N PRO A 365 5.26 -15.21 -15.72
CA PRO A 365 4.44 -16.01 -16.62
C PRO A 365 4.80 -17.49 -16.47
N GLY A 366 3.86 -18.31 -15.98
CA GLY A 366 4.04 -19.75 -15.82
C GLY A 366 4.46 -20.25 -14.43
N THR A 367 4.79 -19.39 -13.47
CA THR A 367 5.03 -19.79 -12.07
C THR A 367 3.75 -19.88 -11.23
N GLY A 368 2.60 -19.59 -11.82
CA GLY A 368 1.31 -19.77 -11.18
C GLY A 368 1.02 -21.24 -10.98
N ALA A 369 1.39 -21.80 -9.82
CA ALA A 369 0.54 -22.80 -9.23
C ALA A 369 -0.84 -22.14 -9.17
N ALA A 370 -1.81 -22.70 -9.90
CA ALA A 370 -3.18 -22.22 -9.86
C ALA A 370 -3.55 -22.02 -8.38
N PRO A 371 -3.95 -20.82 -7.96
CA PRO A 371 -4.28 -20.61 -6.57
C PRO A 371 -5.29 -21.67 -6.20
N ALA A 372 -5.00 -22.42 -5.14
CA ALA A 372 -5.96 -23.37 -4.60
C ALA A 372 -7.24 -22.58 -4.40
N SER A 373 -8.18 -22.81 -5.29
CA SER A 373 -9.46 -22.14 -5.50
C SER A 373 -9.87 -21.19 -4.35
N LEU A 374 -9.73 -19.88 -4.55
CA LEU A 374 -10.43 -18.82 -3.82
C LEU A 374 -11.96 -18.90 -4.10
N HIS A 375 -12.44 -20.06 -4.53
CA HIS A 375 -13.83 -20.32 -4.80
C HIS A 375 -14.56 -20.71 -3.53
N ARG A 376 -14.93 -19.70 -2.78
CA ARG A 376 -16.21 -19.56 -2.07
C ARG A 376 -16.22 -18.23 -1.34
N GLY A 377 -16.36 -17.11 -2.10
CA GLY A 377 -16.69 -15.82 -1.50
C GLY A 377 -16.07 -14.57 -2.10
N ALA A 378 -14.91 -14.60 -2.74
CA ALA A 378 -14.33 -13.43 -3.40
C ALA A 378 -14.17 -13.70 -4.90
N THR A 379 -15.07 -13.18 -5.70
CA THR A 379 -14.90 -13.15 -7.16
C THR A 379 -14.07 -11.90 -7.48
N PHE A 380 -12.76 -12.07 -7.66
CA PHE A 380 -11.95 -11.09 -8.37
C PHE A 380 -12.32 -11.20 -9.85
N ALA A 381 -13.27 -10.38 -10.29
CA ALA A 381 -13.77 -10.46 -11.66
C ALA A 381 -12.72 -9.93 -12.64
N HIS A 382 -12.00 -10.82 -13.28
CA HIS A 382 -11.25 -10.56 -14.50
C HIS A 382 -12.22 -10.53 -15.69
N THR A 383 -13.06 -9.53 -15.80
CA THR A 383 -13.81 -9.28 -17.02
C THR A 383 -13.86 -7.80 -17.29
N TRP A 384 -12.99 -7.36 -18.20
CA TRP A 384 -13.11 -6.07 -18.87
C TRP A 384 -14.27 -6.17 -19.85
N PRO A 385 -15.27 -5.29 -19.80
CA PRO A 385 -16.24 -5.20 -20.90
C PRO A 385 -15.50 -4.67 -22.14
N PRO A 386 -15.71 -5.24 -23.34
CA PRO A 386 -15.10 -4.73 -24.56
C PRO A 386 -15.56 -3.28 -24.77
N GLN A 387 -14.60 -2.38 -24.96
CA GLN A 387 -14.86 -1.00 -25.30
C GLN A 387 -15.70 -0.96 -26.59
N ALA A 388 -16.86 -0.33 -26.53
CA ALA A 388 -17.67 -0.04 -27.72
C ALA A 388 -16.83 0.82 -28.67
N ARG A 389 -16.44 0.24 -29.81
CA ARG A 389 -15.78 0.97 -30.90
C ARG A 389 -16.63 2.17 -31.26
N ARG A 390 -16.15 3.38 -31.01
CA ARG A 390 -16.75 4.61 -31.53
C ARG A 390 -16.78 4.51 -33.05
N ARG A 391 -17.96 4.33 -33.62
CA ARG A 391 -18.16 4.47 -35.06
C ARG A 391 -17.84 5.91 -35.45
N ALA A 392 -16.82 6.06 -36.31
CA ALA A 392 -16.54 7.33 -36.95
C ALA A 392 -17.80 7.83 -37.65
N ARG A 393 -18.29 8.99 -37.23
CA ARG A 393 -19.33 9.71 -37.98
C ARG A 393 -18.72 10.12 -39.31
N LYS A 394 -19.27 9.59 -40.39
CA LYS A 394 -19.05 10.14 -41.72
C LYS A 394 -19.71 11.51 -41.76
N GLU A 395 -18.94 12.54 -42.03
CA GLU A 395 -19.48 13.84 -42.42
C GLU A 395 -20.21 13.71 -43.78
N PRO A 396 -21.36 14.34 -43.97
CA PRO A 396 -21.98 14.44 -45.29
C PRO A 396 -21.25 15.49 -46.11
N GLN A 397 -20.78 15.11 -47.29
CA GLN A 397 -20.38 16.03 -48.34
C GLN A 397 -21.64 16.72 -48.88
N ALA A 398 -21.67 18.04 -48.84
CA ALA A 398 -22.34 18.94 -49.74
C ALA A 398 -21.63 20.30 -49.75
#